data_1ec76e9a94e97d2a59b568cd5ed580bf
#
_entry.id   1ec76e9a94e97d2a59b568cd5ed580bf
#
_cell.length_a   1.000
_cell.length_b   1.000
_cell.length_c   1.000
_cell.angle_alpha   90.00
_cell.angle_beta   90.00
_cell.angle_gamma   90.00
#
_symmetry.space_group_name_H-M   'P 1'
#
loop_
_entity.id
_entity.type
_entity.pdbx_description
1 polymer ?
#
loop_
_entity_poly.entity_id
_entity_poly.type
_entity_poly.pdbx_seq_one_letter_code
_entity_poly.pdbx_strand_id
1 'polypeptide(L)' 'MLKITLPDGSIREYEGAVTPLQVAQSISDGLARNTISAIVNGQQTEVETTITEDSTVQLLTWNDDMG' A
#
# COMPACT_ATOMS: atom_id res chain seq x y z
N MET A 1 -6.91 8.49 13.60
CA MET A 1 -5.79 7.88 12.89
C MET A 1 -6.29 7.05 11.75
N LEU A 2 -5.58 7.09 10.67
CA LEU A 2 -5.90 6.31 9.48
C LEU A 2 -5.29 4.91 9.63
N LYS A 3 -6.08 3.87 9.49
CA LYS A 3 -5.59 2.50 9.65
C LYS A 3 -5.57 1.81 8.32
N ILE A 4 -4.42 1.31 7.95
CA ILE A 4 -4.21 0.59 6.71
C ILE A 4 -3.91 -0.87 7.04
N THR A 5 -4.77 -1.76 6.58
CA THR A 5 -4.60 -3.20 6.80
C THR A 5 -3.91 -3.81 5.59
N LEU A 6 -2.84 -4.54 5.86
CA LEU A 6 -2.04 -5.16 4.80
C LEU A 6 -2.44 -6.62 4.64
N PRO A 7 -2.10 -7.26 3.52
CA PRO A 7 -2.56 -8.63 3.24
C PRO A 7 -2.07 -9.66 4.24
N ASP A 8 -0.96 -9.39 4.91
CA ASP A 8 -0.44 -10.33 5.90
C ASP A 8 -1.11 -10.19 7.26
N GLY A 9 -2.11 -9.30 7.36
CA GLY A 9 -2.81 -9.08 8.62
C GLY A 9 -2.26 -7.94 9.45
N SER A 10 -1.16 -7.33 9.02
CA SER A 10 -0.60 -6.19 9.73
C SER A 10 -1.46 -4.97 9.54
N ILE A 11 -1.52 -4.13 10.57
CA ILE A 11 -2.23 -2.86 10.50
C ILE A 11 -1.24 -1.76 10.78
N ARG A 12 -1.21 -0.75 9.90
CA ARG A 12 -0.34 0.40 10.06
C ARG A 12 -1.19 1.63 10.23
N GLU A 13 -0.78 2.51 11.13
CA GLU A 13 -1.52 3.72 11.41
C GLU A 13 -0.76 4.93 10.92
N TYR A 14 -1.50 5.88 10.36
CA TYR A 14 -0.94 7.12 9.85
C TYR A 14 -1.76 8.28 10.39
N GLU A 15 -1.13 9.43 10.53
CA GLU A 15 -1.80 10.56 11.11
C GLU A 15 -2.76 11.24 10.16
N GLY A 16 -2.65 10.96 8.89
CA GLY A 16 -3.53 11.60 7.93
C GLY A 16 -3.50 10.86 6.62
N ALA A 17 -3.87 11.54 5.55
CA ALA A 17 -3.93 10.91 4.24
C ALA A 17 -2.59 10.31 3.85
N VAL A 18 -2.63 9.19 3.17
CA VAL A 18 -1.43 8.46 2.79
C VAL A 18 -1.67 7.84 1.42
N THR A 19 -0.59 7.60 0.68
CA THR A 19 -0.69 6.91 -0.60
C THR A 19 -0.15 5.50 -0.44
N PRO A 20 -0.54 4.57 -1.34
CA PRO A 20 0.05 3.23 -1.31
C PRO A 20 1.57 3.26 -1.42
N LEU A 21 2.12 4.21 -2.17
CA LEU A 21 3.56 4.33 -2.26
C LEU A 21 4.17 4.66 -0.90
N GLN A 22 3.53 5.55 -0.14
CA GLN A 22 4.02 5.89 1.19
C GLN A 22 3.92 4.69 2.13
N VAL A 23 2.89 3.88 1.99
CA VAL A 23 2.77 2.65 2.77
C VAL A 23 3.94 1.72 2.42
N ALA A 24 4.24 1.57 1.13
CA ALA A 24 5.35 0.73 0.71
C ALA A 24 6.67 1.25 1.26
N GLN A 25 6.87 2.56 1.23
CA GLN A 25 8.11 3.15 1.73
C GLN A 25 8.27 2.93 3.23
N SER A 26 7.17 2.92 3.96
CA SER A 26 7.25 2.70 5.40
C SER A 26 7.62 1.27 5.72
N ILE A 27 7.42 0.35 4.79
CA ILE A 27 7.80 -1.04 4.99
C ILE A 27 9.24 -1.25 4.53
N SER A 28 9.57 -0.79 3.32
CA SER A 28 10.89 -1.01 2.76
C SER A 28 11.05 -0.13 1.52
N ASP A 29 12.23 0.51 1.40
CA ASP A 29 12.51 1.28 0.20
C ASP A 29 12.55 0.38 -1.03
N GLY A 30 13.05 -0.84 -0.89
CA GLY A 30 13.09 -1.75 -2.01
C GLY A 30 11.70 -2.13 -2.46
N LEU A 31 10.78 -2.35 -1.51
CA LEU A 31 9.40 -2.63 -1.85
C LEU A 31 8.80 -1.47 -2.61
N ALA A 32 9.04 -0.25 -2.15
CA ALA A 32 8.47 0.92 -2.80
C ALA A 32 8.96 1.04 -4.23
N ARG A 33 10.21 0.73 -4.47
CA ARG A 33 10.76 0.84 -5.82
C ARG A 33 10.13 -0.17 -6.77
N ASN A 34 9.70 -1.31 -6.25
CA ASN A 34 9.13 -2.35 -7.07
C ASN A 34 7.62 -2.29 -7.14
N THR A 35 6.99 -1.43 -6.38
CA THR A 35 5.54 -1.34 -6.34
C THR A 35 5.04 -0.56 -7.56
N ILE A 36 4.19 -1.18 -8.35
CA ILE A 36 3.69 -0.57 -9.58
C ILE A 36 2.24 -0.15 -9.45
N SER A 37 1.47 -0.80 -8.59
CA SER A 37 0.10 -0.36 -8.35
C SER A 37 -0.34 -0.95 -7.03
N ALA A 38 -1.59 -0.73 -6.68
CA ALA A 38 -2.10 -1.21 -5.41
C ALA A 38 -3.58 -1.54 -5.56
N ILE A 39 -4.06 -2.39 -4.66
CA ILE A 39 -5.49 -2.67 -4.57
C ILE A 39 -5.94 -2.12 -3.22
N VAL A 40 -6.86 -1.16 -3.27
CA VAL A 40 -7.37 -0.51 -2.09
C VAL A 40 -8.83 -0.90 -1.96
N ASN A 41 -9.17 -1.58 -0.87
CA ASN A 41 -10.53 -2.05 -0.61
C ASN A 41 -11.07 -2.88 -1.78
N GLY A 42 -10.19 -3.68 -2.39
CA GLY A 42 -10.58 -4.54 -3.48
C GLY A 42 -10.60 -3.89 -4.84
N GLN A 43 -10.20 -2.62 -4.93
CA GLN A 43 -10.21 -1.90 -6.19
C GLN A 43 -8.79 -1.50 -6.55
N GLN A 44 -8.37 -1.80 -7.77
CA GLN A 44 -7.02 -1.47 -8.20
C GLN A 44 -6.89 0.03 -8.40
N THR A 45 -5.83 0.60 -7.85
CA THR A 45 -5.55 2.02 -7.95
C THR A 45 -4.07 2.22 -8.21
N GLU A 46 -3.72 3.47 -8.52
CA GLU A 46 -2.32 3.82 -8.68
C GLU A 46 -1.68 4.05 -7.33
N VAL A 47 -0.36 3.92 -7.30
CA VAL A 47 0.39 4.04 -6.04
C VAL A 47 0.34 5.46 -5.49
N GLU A 48 -0.03 6.43 -6.29
CA GLU A 48 -0.10 7.82 -5.86
C GLU A 48 -1.51 8.24 -5.47
N THR A 49 -2.46 7.32 -5.47
CA THR A 49 -3.83 7.63 -5.09
C THR A 49 -3.89 7.92 -3.59
N THR A 50 -4.46 9.06 -3.22
CA THR A 50 -4.53 9.43 -1.81
C THR A 50 -5.61 8.63 -1.10
N ILE A 51 -5.26 8.04 0.03
CA ILE A 51 -6.18 7.28 0.87
C ILE A 51 -6.50 8.15 2.07
N THR A 52 -7.78 8.41 2.29
CA THR A 52 -8.19 9.31 3.36
C THR A 52 -9.03 8.62 4.43
N GLU A 53 -9.25 7.31 4.34
CA GLU A 53 -10.03 6.60 5.34
C GLU A 53 -9.43 5.22 5.54
N ASP A 54 -9.83 4.57 6.63
CA ASP A 54 -9.33 3.23 6.92
C ASP A 54 -9.61 2.32 5.73
N SER A 55 -8.60 1.57 5.31
CA SER A 55 -8.70 0.77 4.09
C SER A 55 -7.80 -0.45 4.19
N THR A 56 -8.10 -1.43 3.36
CA THR A 56 -7.15 -2.51 3.14
C THR A 56 -6.36 -2.16 1.89
N VAL A 57 -5.05 -2.43 1.93
CA VAL A 57 -4.17 -2.09 0.83
C VAL A 57 -3.32 -3.29 0.50
N GLN A 58 -3.34 -3.70 -0.75
CA GLN A 58 -2.45 -4.74 -1.25
C GLN A 58 -1.52 -4.09 -2.26
N LEU A 59 -0.22 -4.26 -2.06
CA LEU A 59 0.77 -3.67 -2.95
C LEU A 59 1.13 -4.67 -4.03
N LEU A 60 1.09 -4.23 -5.27
CA LEU A 60 1.43 -5.06 -6.41
C LEU A 60 2.81 -4.67 -6.88
N THR A 61 3.71 -5.63 -6.87
CA THR A 61 5.08 -5.40 -7.29
C THR A 61 5.30 -6.10 -8.61
N TRP A 62 6.33 -5.68 -9.33
CA TRP A 62 6.42 -6.11 -10.66
C TRP A 62 7.37 -7.28 -10.86
N ASN A 63 8.01 -7.73 -9.83
CA ASN A 63 8.83 -8.91 -9.98
C ASN A 63 8.35 -10.04 -9.13
N ASP A 64 7.10 -9.98 -8.68
CA ASP A 64 6.66 -11.00 -7.76
C ASP A 64 6.44 -12.33 -8.43
N ASP A 65 6.21 -12.33 -9.68
CA ASP A 65 5.90 -13.56 -10.33
C ASP A 65 7.10 -14.34 -10.68
N MET A 66 8.18 -13.71 -10.65
CA MET A 66 9.33 -14.41 -11.07
C MET A 66 9.73 -15.37 -10.13
N GLY A 67 9.12 -15.23 -9.22
CA GLY A 67 9.52 -16.27 -8.37
C GLY A 67 9.77 -17.29 -9.24
#